data_7d4fab3462b66b9c6361a05310695322
#
_entry.id   7d4fab3462b66b9c6361a05310695322
#
_cell.length_a   1.000
_cell.length_b   1.000
_cell.length_c   1.000
_cell.angle_alpha   90.00
_cell.angle_beta   90.00
_cell.angle_gamma   90.00
#
_symmetry.space_group_name_H-M   'P 1'
#
loop_
_entity.id
_entity.type
_entity.pdbx_description
1 polymer ?
#
loop_
_entity_poly.entity_id
_entity_poly.type
_entity_poly.pdbx_seq_one_letter_code
_entity_poly.pdbx_strand_id
1 'polypeptide(L)'
;EQAWNERRINAVNFKREYNKRDGECEEALTAAINARAGARGDLERLQRDFDRQRSQRTRISQQMDETRAMLCRATGLTPAELPYVAELMDVNEHEEDWRLAMNVAYAPIAQTILVDKRHEQGFAAKVSTIDPRTMPRRTWQFVDTARHYDDTGAHANILTGEQDGDWLSGKLRYRDDSPFADWLRSQTQDERFDALCVTAIDDTDRTNRQVQADGQIKSGARGQHGTKDRAQVIGFVNETYLNALAAQVDAARNALSQADTDYTAAKTQSDNLHRELELANQLAYTSWERIDIAGAQRTITDTQDAIASIKNDPKLA
;
A
#
# COMPACT_ATOMS: atom_id res chain seq x y z
N GLU A 1 -33.99 21.10 45.48
CA GLU A 1 -34.22 19.68 45.63
C GLU A 1 -34.73 19.05 44.34
N GLN A 2 -35.84 19.54 43.77
CA GLN A 2 -36.45 18.97 42.52
C GLN A 2 -35.41 18.84 41.41
N ALA A 3 -34.71 19.91 41.09
CA ALA A 3 -33.65 19.89 40.01
C ALA A 3 -32.49 18.94 40.34
N TRP A 4 -32.21 18.69 41.62
CA TRP A 4 -31.24 17.68 42.02
C TRP A 4 -31.75 16.26 41.80
N ASN A 5 -32.98 15.98 42.16
CA ASN A 5 -33.61 14.69 41.94
C ASN A 5 -33.69 14.36 40.43
N GLU A 6 -34.04 15.32 39.59
CA GLU A 6 -34.00 15.16 38.11
C GLU A 6 -32.62 14.77 37.61
N ARG A 7 -31.55 15.45 38.03
CA ARG A 7 -30.15 15.15 37.65
C ARG A 7 -29.76 13.74 38.13
N ARG A 8 -30.18 13.35 39.34
CA ARG A 8 -29.89 12.03 39.90
C ARG A 8 -30.60 10.90 39.11
N ILE A 9 -31.85 11.12 38.70
CA ILE A 9 -32.59 10.20 37.82
C ILE A 9 -31.86 10.04 36.49
N ASN A 10 -31.41 11.14 35.89
CA ASN A 10 -30.65 11.11 34.64
C ASN A 10 -29.33 10.37 34.80
N ALA A 11 -28.60 10.54 35.91
CA ALA A 11 -27.38 9.80 36.21
C ALA A 11 -27.65 8.27 36.33
N VAL A 12 -28.76 7.86 36.95
CA VAL A 12 -29.14 6.44 37.03
C VAL A 12 -29.45 5.87 35.66
N ASN A 13 -30.21 6.62 34.84
CA ASN A 13 -30.53 6.19 33.48
C ASN A 13 -29.28 6.09 32.60
N PHE A 14 -28.39 7.06 32.67
CA PHE A 14 -27.09 7.00 32.00
C PHE A 14 -26.30 5.74 32.36
N LYS A 15 -26.26 5.38 33.65
CA LYS A 15 -25.55 4.15 34.09
C LYS A 15 -26.16 2.87 33.51
N ARG A 16 -27.45 2.82 33.23
CA ARG A 16 -28.12 1.66 32.58
C ARG A 16 -27.70 1.51 31.11
N GLU A 17 -27.46 2.62 30.41
CA GLU A 17 -27.10 2.65 29.02
C GLU A 17 -25.56 2.62 28.81
N TYR A 18 -24.80 2.83 29.88
CA TYR A 18 -23.35 3.00 29.83
C TYR A 18 -22.66 1.85 29.10
N ASN A 19 -22.92 0.60 29.48
CA ASN A 19 -22.22 -0.56 28.90
C ASN A 19 -22.40 -0.67 27.38
N LYS A 20 -23.57 -0.27 26.85
CA LYS A 20 -23.80 -0.24 25.39
C LYS A 20 -22.97 0.86 24.74
N ARG A 21 -22.99 2.07 25.29
CA ARG A 21 -22.24 3.21 24.78
C ARG A 21 -20.72 2.99 24.89
N ASP A 22 -20.28 2.34 25.96
CA ASP A 22 -18.87 1.99 26.18
C ASP A 22 -18.40 0.98 25.13
N GLY A 23 -19.17 -0.07 24.85
CA GLY A 23 -18.88 -1.01 23.77
C GLY A 23 -18.79 -0.34 22.39
N GLU A 24 -19.71 0.58 22.06
CA GLU A 24 -19.66 1.35 20.82
C GLU A 24 -18.41 2.24 20.73
N CYS A 25 -17.98 2.85 21.85
CA CYS A 25 -16.76 3.65 21.91
C CYS A 25 -15.49 2.78 21.78
N GLU A 26 -15.45 1.60 22.42
CA GLU A 26 -14.33 0.66 22.31
C GLU A 26 -14.17 0.11 20.88
N GLU A 27 -15.28 -0.23 20.22
CA GLU A 27 -15.26 -0.64 18.80
C GLU A 27 -14.75 0.48 17.90
N ALA A 28 -15.26 1.70 18.09
CA ALA A 28 -14.82 2.86 17.31
C ALA A 28 -13.32 3.18 17.54
N LEU A 29 -12.85 3.13 18.77
CA LEU A 29 -11.44 3.35 19.11
C LEU A 29 -10.54 2.27 18.51
N THR A 30 -10.95 1.01 18.59
CA THR A 30 -10.22 -0.12 17.99
C THR A 30 -10.13 0.01 16.48
N ALA A 31 -11.24 0.39 15.82
CA ALA A 31 -11.26 0.63 14.38
C ALA A 31 -10.31 1.78 13.98
N ALA A 32 -10.31 2.88 14.75
CA ALA A 32 -9.44 4.02 14.52
C ALA A 32 -7.94 3.69 14.73
N ILE A 33 -7.60 2.87 15.73
CA ILE A 33 -6.24 2.37 15.96
C ILE A 33 -5.75 1.55 14.76
N ASN A 34 -6.58 0.63 14.25
CA ASN A 34 -6.24 -0.22 13.13
C ASN A 34 -6.10 0.59 11.83
N ALA A 35 -7.00 1.53 11.56
CA ALA A 35 -6.93 2.43 10.41
C ALA A 35 -5.66 3.28 10.43
N ARG A 36 -5.30 3.84 11.59
CA ARG A 36 -4.06 4.60 11.78
C ARG A 36 -2.81 3.77 11.55
N ALA A 37 -2.78 2.55 12.07
CA ALA A 37 -1.65 1.63 11.87
C ALA A 37 -1.50 1.24 10.39
N GLY A 38 -2.60 0.97 9.69
CA GLY A 38 -2.62 0.69 8.25
C GLY A 38 -2.10 1.87 7.43
N ALA A 39 -2.64 3.07 7.67
CA ALA A 39 -2.23 4.28 6.96
C ALA A 39 -0.74 4.62 7.17
N ARG A 40 -0.20 4.39 8.37
CA ARG A 40 1.23 4.55 8.66
C ARG A 40 2.06 3.55 7.86
N GLY A 41 1.69 2.28 7.85
CA GLY A 41 2.40 1.24 7.09
C GLY A 41 2.42 1.53 5.58
N ASP A 42 1.31 2.01 5.04
CA ASP A 42 1.22 2.40 3.63
C ASP A 42 2.11 3.59 3.29
N LEU A 43 2.12 4.64 4.12
CA LEU A 43 2.99 5.79 3.95
C LEU A 43 4.48 5.38 3.98
N GLU A 44 4.87 4.57 4.96
CA GLU A 44 6.26 4.10 5.09
C GLU A 44 6.69 3.25 3.89
N ARG A 45 5.80 2.40 3.35
CA ARG A 45 6.06 1.61 2.15
C ARG A 45 6.25 2.50 0.92
N LEU A 46 5.31 3.42 0.68
CA LEU A 46 5.35 4.33 -0.47
C LEU A 46 6.55 5.27 -0.41
N GLN A 47 6.90 5.77 0.78
CA GLN A 47 8.07 6.64 0.96
C GLN A 47 9.37 5.89 0.63
N ARG A 48 9.53 4.66 1.12
CA ARG A 48 10.71 3.83 0.78
C ARG A 48 10.78 3.55 -0.73
N ASP A 49 9.64 3.29 -1.36
CA ASP A 49 9.59 3.06 -2.81
C ASP A 49 9.98 4.33 -3.59
N PHE A 50 9.48 5.49 -3.19
CA PHE A 50 9.83 6.78 -3.81
C PHE A 50 11.34 7.07 -3.68
N ASP A 51 11.90 6.96 -2.48
CA ASP A 51 13.31 7.25 -2.22
C ASP A 51 14.23 6.31 -3.01
N ARG A 52 13.86 5.02 -3.09
CA ARG A 52 14.59 4.04 -3.90
C ARG A 52 14.52 4.37 -5.38
N GLN A 53 13.33 4.60 -5.92
CA GLN A 53 13.13 4.90 -7.33
C GLN A 53 13.84 6.20 -7.75
N ARG A 54 13.84 7.19 -6.88
CA ARG A 54 14.58 8.44 -7.08
C ARG A 54 16.10 8.22 -7.16
N SER A 55 16.62 7.25 -6.40
CA SER A 55 18.07 6.96 -6.37
C SER A 55 18.52 6.03 -7.49
N GLN A 56 17.70 5.05 -7.88
CA GLN A 56 18.11 3.97 -8.80
C GLN A 56 17.71 4.18 -10.25
N ARG A 57 16.82 5.10 -10.56
CA ARG A 57 16.28 5.36 -11.90
C ARG A 57 15.68 4.14 -12.62
N THR A 58 15.21 3.14 -11.87
CA THR A 58 14.59 1.92 -12.39
C THR A 58 13.33 1.55 -11.61
N ARG A 59 12.42 0.77 -12.22
CA ARG A 59 11.16 0.30 -11.61
C ARG A 59 11.27 -1.06 -10.93
N ILE A 60 12.45 -1.67 -10.88
CA ILE A 60 12.61 -2.99 -10.24
C ILE A 60 12.27 -2.95 -8.74
N SER A 61 11.75 -4.07 -8.22
CA SER A 61 11.43 -4.18 -6.80
C SER A 61 12.71 -4.24 -5.95
N GLN A 62 12.57 -3.91 -4.65
CA GLN A 62 13.67 -4.03 -3.70
C GLN A 62 14.24 -5.46 -3.68
N GLN A 63 13.38 -6.48 -3.71
CA GLN A 63 13.80 -7.88 -3.74
C GLN A 63 14.62 -8.22 -4.98
N MET A 64 14.31 -7.64 -6.14
CA MET A 64 15.11 -7.81 -7.37
C MET A 64 16.48 -7.17 -7.20
N ASP A 65 16.54 -5.96 -6.66
CA ASP A 65 17.81 -5.25 -6.46
C ASP A 65 18.71 -5.94 -5.42
N GLU A 66 18.16 -6.39 -4.31
CA GLU A 66 18.87 -7.18 -3.30
C GLU A 66 19.43 -8.48 -3.88
N THR A 67 18.62 -9.17 -4.71
CA THR A 67 19.04 -10.40 -5.40
C THR A 67 20.20 -10.11 -6.37
N ARG A 68 20.11 -9.03 -7.16
CA ARG A 68 21.20 -8.59 -8.03
C ARG A 68 22.46 -8.29 -7.23
N ALA A 69 22.33 -7.59 -6.10
CA ALA A 69 23.46 -7.29 -5.22
C ALA A 69 24.15 -8.56 -4.68
N MET A 70 23.39 -9.64 -4.39
CA MET A 70 23.97 -10.94 -4.02
C MET A 70 24.79 -11.53 -5.18
N LEU A 71 24.24 -11.51 -6.40
CA LEU A 71 24.94 -11.99 -7.59
C LEU A 71 26.19 -11.17 -7.90
N CYS A 72 26.11 -9.82 -7.80
CA CYS A 72 27.26 -8.95 -7.98
C CYS A 72 28.40 -9.30 -7.01
N ARG A 73 28.09 -9.51 -5.73
CA ARG A 73 29.08 -9.92 -4.73
C ARG A 73 29.72 -11.26 -5.04
N ALA A 74 28.94 -12.24 -5.47
CA ALA A 74 29.43 -13.58 -5.77
C ALA A 74 30.27 -13.65 -7.04
N THR A 75 29.85 -12.92 -8.09
CA THR A 75 30.47 -12.97 -9.41
C THR A 75 31.58 -11.94 -9.61
N GLY A 76 31.59 -10.85 -8.84
CA GLY A 76 32.46 -9.68 -9.03
C GLY A 76 32.01 -8.74 -10.14
N LEU A 77 30.80 -8.94 -10.70
CA LEU A 77 30.22 -8.08 -11.72
C LEU A 77 29.47 -6.90 -11.10
N THR A 78 29.37 -5.82 -11.85
CA THR A 78 28.63 -4.61 -11.46
C THR A 78 27.14 -4.74 -11.76
N PRO A 79 26.26 -3.93 -11.14
CA PRO A 79 24.84 -3.89 -11.48
C PRO A 79 24.56 -3.57 -12.95
N ALA A 80 25.42 -2.79 -13.60
CA ALA A 80 25.31 -2.47 -15.03
C ALA A 80 25.63 -3.67 -15.94
N GLU A 81 26.45 -4.62 -15.47
CA GLU A 81 26.76 -5.86 -16.18
C GLU A 81 25.75 -6.98 -15.90
N LEU A 82 24.83 -6.76 -14.94
CA LEU A 82 23.74 -7.68 -14.56
C LEU A 82 22.38 -6.96 -14.59
N PRO A 83 22.00 -6.31 -15.71
CA PRO A 83 20.69 -5.66 -15.78
C PRO A 83 19.56 -6.67 -15.84
N TYR A 84 18.41 -6.31 -15.28
CA TYR A 84 17.17 -7.00 -15.58
C TYR A 84 16.62 -6.58 -16.94
N VAL A 85 15.97 -7.49 -17.66
CA VAL A 85 15.25 -7.19 -18.90
C VAL A 85 14.28 -6.01 -18.69
N ALA A 86 13.58 -5.98 -17.57
CA ALA A 86 12.64 -4.91 -17.22
C ALA A 86 13.26 -3.49 -17.19
N GLU A 87 14.58 -3.39 -16.98
CA GLU A 87 15.29 -2.10 -16.91
C GLU A 87 15.74 -1.58 -18.27
N LEU A 88 15.63 -2.42 -19.29
CA LEU A 88 16.13 -2.14 -20.64
C LEU A 88 15.02 -1.83 -21.65
N MET A 89 13.76 -1.92 -21.23
CA MET A 89 12.59 -1.59 -22.03
C MET A 89 11.57 -0.78 -21.25
N ASP A 90 10.81 0.05 -21.95
CA ASP A 90 9.74 0.87 -21.39
C ASP A 90 8.64 1.03 -22.44
N VAL A 91 7.49 1.53 -22.03
CA VAL A 91 6.39 1.89 -22.91
C VAL A 91 6.72 3.19 -23.63
N ASN A 92 6.36 3.33 -24.89
CA ASN A 92 6.38 4.61 -25.59
C ASN A 92 5.46 5.61 -24.88
N GLU A 93 5.84 6.88 -24.87
CA GLU A 93 5.10 7.94 -24.14
C GLU A 93 3.64 8.10 -24.58
N HIS A 94 3.34 7.80 -25.84
CA HIS A 94 1.98 7.88 -26.39
C HIS A 94 1.17 6.58 -26.23
N GLU A 95 1.78 5.52 -25.65
CA GLU A 95 1.20 4.18 -25.51
C GLU A 95 1.08 3.75 -24.04
N GLU A 96 1.03 4.71 -23.12
CA GLU A 96 1.03 4.46 -21.68
C GLU A 96 -0.14 3.56 -21.23
N ASP A 97 -1.27 3.61 -21.90
CA ASP A 97 -2.44 2.77 -21.64
C ASP A 97 -2.11 1.26 -21.74
N TRP A 98 -1.09 0.89 -22.50
CA TRP A 98 -0.64 -0.49 -22.68
C TRP A 98 0.37 -0.98 -21.65
N ARG A 99 0.76 -0.15 -20.71
CA ARG A 99 1.75 -0.50 -19.66
C ARG A 99 1.38 -1.76 -18.87
N LEU A 100 0.10 -1.90 -18.53
CA LEU A 100 -0.37 -3.08 -17.80
C LEU A 100 -0.26 -4.34 -18.65
N ALA A 101 -0.72 -4.28 -19.90
CA ALA A 101 -0.59 -5.36 -20.87
C ALA A 101 0.87 -5.81 -21.05
N MET A 102 1.81 -4.88 -21.15
CA MET A 102 3.24 -5.18 -21.26
C MET A 102 3.78 -5.91 -20.02
N ASN A 103 3.42 -5.44 -18.83
CA ASN A 103 3.83 -6.13 -17.59
C ASN A 103 3.24 -7.53 -17.46
N VAL A 104 2.10 -7.81 -18.08
CA VAL A 104 1.51 -9.15 -18.16
C VAL A 104 2.18 -10.00 -19.24
N ALA A 105 2.28 -9.49 -20.44
CA ALA A 105 2.79 -10.23 -21.59
C ALA A 105 4.26 -10.62 -21.46
N TYR A 106 5.09 -9.66 -21.03
CA TYR A 106 6.54 -9.84 -20.87
C TYR A 106 6.96 -10.28 -19.46
N ALA A 107 6.01 -10.53 -18.53
CA ALA A 107 6.32 -11.02 -17.20
C ALA A 107 7.31 -12.21 -17.14
N PRO A 108 7.24 -13.19 -18.08
CA PRO A 108 8.15 -14.32 -18.08
C PRO A 108 9.63 -13.95 -18.25
N ILE A 109 9.90 -12.88 -19.00
CA ILE A 109 11.27 -12.43 -19.29
C ILE A 109 11.69 -11.20 -18.48
N ALA A 110 10.76 -10.37 -18.04
CA ALA A 110 11.04 -9.09 -17.37
C ALA A 110 11.98 -9.23 -16.16
N GLN A 111 11.87 -10.33 -15.42
CA GLN A 111 12.68 -10.59 -14.23
C GLN A 111 13.94 -11.42 -14.50
N THR A 112 14.28 -11.63 -15.77
CA THR A 112 15.51 -12.30 -16.17
C THR A 112 16.67 -11.32 -16.11
N ILE A 113 17.79 -11.76 -15.52
CA ILE A 113 19.05 -11.00 -15.49
C ILE A 113 19.83 -11.34 -16.76
N LEU A 114 20.28 -10.33 -17.48
CA LEU A 114 21.14 -10.53 -18.64
C LEU A 114 22.60 -10.52 -18.22
N VAL A 115 23.38 -11.41 -18.83
CA VAL A 115 24.81 -11.57 -18.59
C VAL A 115 25.49 -11.67 -19.95
N ASP A 116 26.51 -10.85 -20.19
CA ASP A 116 27.30 -11.01 -21.41
C ASP A 116 27.97 -12.40 -21.43
N LYS A 117 27.89 -13.06 -22.57
CA LYS A 117 28.42 -14.41 -22.80
C LYS A 117 29.91 -14.55 -22.44
N ARG A 118 30.69 -13.46 -22.51
CA ARG A 118 32.10 -13.46 -22.10
C ARG A 118 32.29 -13.86 -20.62
N HIS A 119 31.25 -13.71 -19.77
CA HIS A 119 31.27 -14.07 -18.36
C HIS A 119 30.68 -15.46 -18.07
N GLU A 120 30.27 -16.22 -19.09
CA GLU A 120 29.62 -17.53 -18.94
C GLU A 120 30.55 -18.53 -18.23
N GLN A 121 31.84 -18.54 -18.61
CA GLN A 121 32.81 -19.47 -18.04
C GLN A 121 33.03 -19.19 -16.55
N GLY A 122 32.71 -20.15 -15.71
CA GLY A 122 32.86 -20.08 -14.26
C GLY A 122 31.78 -19.32 -13.51
N PHE A 123 30.79 -18.75 -14.21
CA PHE A 123 29.69 -18.01 -13.58
C PHE A 123 28.88 -18.89 -12.61
N ALA A 124 28.49 -20.10 -13.05
CA ALA A 124 27.73 -21.03 -12.23
C ALA A 124 28.48 -21.43 -10.95
N ALA A 125 29.80 -21.65 -11.03
CA ALA A 125 30.62 -21.96 -9.86
C ALA A 125 30.65 -20.80 -8.85
N LYS A 126 30.70 -19.56 -9.31
CA LYS A 126 30.63 -18.36 -8.46
C LYS A 126 29.24 -18.24 -7.80
N VAL A 127 28.18 -18.42 -8.57
CA VAL A 127 26.80 -18.35 -8.04
C VAL A 127 26.53 -19.44 -7.03
N SER A 128 27.10 -20.63 -7.19
CA SER A 128 26.94 -21.75 -6.24
C SER A 128 27.48 -21.48 -4.84
N THR A 129 28.25 -20.40 -4.64
CA THR A 129 28.68 -19.95 -3.31
C THR A 129 27.56 -19.28 -2.49
N ILE A 130 26.44 -18.92 -3.13
CA ILE A 130 25.28 -18.33 -2.47
C ILE A 130 24.41 -19.49 -1.94
N ASP A 131 24.00 -19.44 -0.66
CA ASP A 131 23.01 -20.40 -0.15
C ASP A 131 21.67 -20.18 -0.88
N PRO A 132 21.18 -21.20 -1.64
CA PRO A 132 19.96 -21.08 -2.45
C PRO A 132 18.71 -20.79 -1.62
N ARG A 133 18.73 -21.03 -0.31
CA ARG A 133 17.62 -20.71 0.60
C ARG A 133 17.51 -19.25 0.96
N THR A 134 18.59 -18.49 0.76
CA THR A 134 18.63 -17.05 1.07
C THR A 134 18.28 -16.16 -0.11
N MET A 135 18.17 -16.74 -1.32
CA MET A 135 17.93 -15.99 -2.55
C MET A 135 16.62 -16.45 -3.22
N PRO A 136 15.71 -15.55 -3.58
CA PRO A 136 14.56 -15.90 -4.41
C PRO A 136 15.00 -16.50 -5.73
N ARG A 137 14.22 -17.48 -6.25
CA ARG A 137 14.50 -18.07 -7.56
C ARG A 137 14.61 -16.99 -8.61
N ARG A 138 15.75 -16.94 -9.33
CA ARG A 138 15.99 -16.03 -10.45
C ARG A 138 16.58 -16.78 -11.63
N THR A 139 16.23 -16.28 -12.81
CA THR A 139 16.77 -16.77 -14.07
C THR A 139 17.78 -15.76 -14.58
N TRP A 140 18.88 -16.23 -15.15
CA TRP A 140 19.79 -15.42 -15.93
C TRP A 140 19.93 -15.99 -17.33
N GLN A 141 20.25 -15.13 -18.29
CA GLN A 141 20.44 -15.46 -19.68
C GLN A 141 21.79 -14.95 -20.16
N PHE A 142 22.62 -15.83 -20.67
CA PHE A 142 23.85 -15.42 -21.35
C PHE A 142 23.50 -14.95 -22.76
N VAL A 143 23.96 -13.74 -23.08
CA VAL A 143 23.71 -13.08 -24.37
C VAL A 143 25.05 -12.77 -25.02
N ASP A 144 25.22 -13.15 -26.25
CA ASP A 144 26.38 -12.77 -27.07
C ASP A 144 26.19 -11.33 -27.58
N THR A 145 26.69 -10.36 -26.84
CA THR A 145 26.51 -8.93 -27.17
C THR A 145 27.33 -8.47 -28.40
N ALA A 146 28.23 -9.31 -28.90
CA ALA A 146 28.96 -9.06 -30.17
C ALA A 146 28.16 -9.56 -31.39
N ARG A 147 27.14 -10.38 -31.17
CA ARG A 147 26.28 -10.90 -32.24
C ARG A 147 25.19 -9.89 -32.57
N HIS A 148 25.00 -9.63 -33.87
CA HIS A 148 23.80 -8.94 -34.32
C HIS A 148 22.62 -9.91 -34.32
N TYR A 149 21.51 -9.49 -33.71
CA TYR A 149 20.26 -10.23 -33.69
C TYR A 149 19.34 -9.58 -34.71
N ASP A 150 19.01 -10.31 -35.78
CA ASP A 150 18.14 -9.80 -36.81
C ASP A 150 16.77 -9.41 -36.21
N ASP A 151 16.33 -8.23 -36.57
CA ASP A 151 15.02 -7.67 -36.25
C ASP A 151 13.93 -8.29 -37.16
N THR A 152 14.12 -9.55 -37.54
CA THR A 152 13.13 -10.37 -38.24
C THR A 152 12.13 -10.90 -37.24
N GLY A 153 11.39 -9.98 -36.62
CA GLY A 153 10.25 -10.37 -35.81
C GLY A 153 9.32 -11.28 -36.61
N ALA A 154 8.74 -12.27 -35.94
CA ALA A 154 7.76 -13.17 -36.53
C ALA A 154 6.63 -12.43 -37.28
N HIS A 155 6.47 -11.16 -37.04
CA HIS A 155 5.45 -10.28 -37.58
C HIS A 155 5.87 -9.50 -38.82
N ALA A 156 7.16 -9.39 -39.13
CA ALA A 156 7.64 -8.79 -40.39
C ALA A 156 7.20 -9.60 -41.63
N ASN A 157 6.80 -10.85 -41.46
CA ASN A 157 6.33 -11.75 -42.48
C ASN A 157 4.80 -11.87 -42.57
N ILE A 158 4.04 -11.15 -41.77
CA ILE A 158 2.58 -11.14 -41.94
C ILE A 158 2.26 -10.29 -43.15
N LEU A 159 1.83 -10.97 -44.20
CA LEU A 159 1.50 -10.48 -45.54
C LEU A 159 0.38 -9.42 -45.60
N THR A 160 0.00 -8.85 -44.48
CA THR A 160 -1.19 -7.99 -44.35
C THR A 160 -0.88 -6.50 -44.37
N GLY A 161 0.37 -6.07 -44.37
CA GLY A 161 0.70 -4.64 -44.32
C GLY A 161 0.24 -3.93 -43.04
N GLU A 162 -0.10 -4.68 -42.02
CA GLU A 162 -0.43 -4.15 -40.68
C GLU A 162 0.82 -3.50 -40.09
N GLN A 163 0.62 -2.32 -39.52
CA GLN A 163 1.69 -1.52 -38.98
C GLN A 163 2.23 -2.15 -37.70
N ASP A 164 3.53 -2.02 -37.44
CA ASP A 164 4.19 -2.47 -36.19
C ASP A 164 3.46 -2.02 -34.93
N GLY A 165 2.69 -0.92 -35.02
CA GLY A 165 1.90 -0.37 -33.91
C GLY A 165 0.75 -1.25 -33.41
N ASP A 166 0.33 -2.27 -34.16
CA ASP A 166 -0.73 -3.19 -33.70
C ASP A 166 -0.21 -4.29 -32.79
N TRP A 167 1.10 -4.47 -32.76
CA TRP A 167 1.77 -5.42 -31.87
C TRP A 167 2.33 -4.75 -30.64
N LEU A 168 2.36 -5.49 -29.53
CA LEU A 168 2.80 -4.98 -28.24
C LEU A 168 4.28 -4.56 -28.28
N SER A 169 5.12 -5.27 -29.03
CA SER A 169 6.53 -4.91 -29.25
C SER A 169 6.71 -3.57 -29.98
N GLY A 170 5.81 -3.20 -30.88
CA GLY A 170 5.80 -1.91 -31.58
C GLY A 170 5.49 -0.72 -30.66
N LYS A 171 4.94 -0.98 -29.47
CA LYS A 171 4.62 0.04 -28.45
C LYS A 171 5.74 0.21 -27.40
N LEU A 172 6.84 -0.53 -27.54
CA LEU A 172 8.00 -0.45 -26.66
C LEU A 172 9.03 0.56 -27.15
N ARG A 173 9.75 1.13 -26.22
CA ARG A 173 11.05 1.78 -26.41
C ARG A 173 12.12 1.05 -25.61
N TYR A 174 13.33 1.06 -26.13
CA TYR A 174 14.44 0.31 -25.55
C TYR A 174 15.55 1.27 -25.08
N ARG A 175 16.38 0.78 -24.19
CA ARG A 175 17.61 1.46 -23.81
C ARG A 175 18.68 1.16 -24.86
N ASP A 176 18.78 2.01 -25.87
CA ASP A 176 19.62 1.81 -27.07
C ASP A 176 21.12 1.85 -26.76
N ASP A 177 21.52 2.49 -25.65
CA ASP A 177 22.89 2.49 -25.16
C ASP A 177 23.32 1.17 -24.48
N SER A 178 22.38 0.24 -24.29
CA SER A 178 22.67 -1.07 -23.70
C SER A 178 23.22 -2.05 -24.74
N PRO A 179 24.30 -2.81 -24.41
CA PRO A 179 24.82 -3.84 -25.32
C PRO A 179 23.84 -5.01 -25.54
N PHE A 180 22.76 -5.06 -24.75
CA PHE A 180 21.71 -6.08 -24.86
C PHE A 180 20.51 -5.67 -25.71
N ALA A 181 20.49 -4.43 -26.23
CA ALA A 181 19.33 -3.86 -26.90
C ALA A 181 18.88 -4.68 -28.13
N ASP A 182 19.82 -5.09 -28.98
CA ASP A 182 19.52 -5.91 -30.17
C ASP A 182 18.86 -7.25 -29.83
N TRP A 183 19.45 -7.95 -28.85
CA TRP A 183 18.90 -9.21 -28.38
C TRP A 183 17.49 -9.00 -27.80
N LEU A 184 17.31 -7.94 -27.03
CA LEU A 184 16.05 -7.65 -26.37
C LEU A 184 14.94 -7.38 -27.40
N ARG A 185 15.22 -6.62 -28.47
CA ARG A 185 14.28 -6.40 -29.57
C ARG A 185 13.85 -7.72 -30.20
N SER A 186 14.81 -8.59 -30.51
CA SER A 186 14.47 -9.91 -31.09
C SER A 186 13.63 -10.77 -30.14
N GLN A 187 13.82 -10.66 -28.81
CA GLN A 187 13.05 -11.42 -27.84
C GLN A 187 11.63 -10.88 -27.64
N THR A 188 11.45 -9.55 -27.64
CA THR A 188 10.13 -8.95 -27.45
C THR A 188 9.24 -9.16 -28.67
N GLN A 189 9.81 -9.36 -29.85
CA GLN A 189 9.11 -9.69 -31.09
C GLN A 189 8.89 -11.20 -31.29
N ASP A 190 9.39 -12.03 -30.39
CA ASP A 190 9.19 -13.49 -30.46
C ASP A 190 7.71 -13.83 -30.18
N GLU A 191 7.10 -14.68 -31.01
CA GLU A 191 5.69 -15.09 -30.91
C GLU A 191 5.26 -15.64 -29.55
N ARG A 192 6.23 -16.12 -28.73
CA ARG A 192 5.99 -16.59 -27.37
C ARG A 192 5.71 -15.46 -26.40
N PHE A 193 6.17 -14.25 -26.68
CA PHE A 193 6.12 -13.10 -25.77
C PHE A 193 5.31 -11.96 -26.35
N ASP A 194 5.40 -11.71 -27.65
CA ASP A 194 4.64 -10.66 -28.32
C ASP A 194 3.15 -10.99 -28.41
N ALA A 195 2.33 -9.97 -28.55
CA ALA A 195 0.89 -10.14 -28.66
C ALA A 195 0.27 -9.04 -29.53
N LEU A 196 -0.77 -9.41 -30.30
CA LEU A 196 -1.59 -8.48 -31.01
C LEU A 196 -2.43 -7.66 -30.02
N CYS A 197 -2.38 -6.35 -30.12
CA CYS A 197 -3.13 -5.42 -29.30
C CYS A 197 -4.56 -5.34 -29.81
N VAL A 198 -5.52 -5.74 -28.98
CA VAL A 198 -6.94 -5.79 -29.37
C VAL A 198 -7.81 -5.03 -28.37
N THR A 199 -8.94 -4.49 -28.86
CA THR A 199 -9.95 -3.88 -27.99
C THR A 199 -10.86 -4.93 -27.33
N ALA A 200 -11.01 -6.10 -27.98
CA ALA A 200 -11.74 -7.25 -27.46
C ALA A 200 -11.05 -8.54 -27.92
N ILE A 201 -10.92 -9.51 -27.02
CA ILE A 201 -10.36 -10.83 -27.37
C ILE A 201 -11.27 -11.55 -28.33
N ASP A 202 -10.71 -12.06 -29.45
CA ASP A 202 -11.39 -12.98 -30.33
C ASP A 202 -11.15 -14.43 -29.87
N ASP A 203 -12.18 -15.06 -29.35
CA ASP A 203 -12.11 -16.45 -28.85
C ASP A 203 -11.96 -17.47 -29.96
N THR A 204 -12.24 -17.10 -31.23
CA THR A 204 -12.12 -17.98 -32.38
C THR A 204 -10.72 -17.98 -33.00
N ASP A 205 -9.97 -16.90 -32.87
CA ASP A 205 -8.57 -16.83 -33.29
C ASP A 205 -7.70 -17.75 -32.45
N ARG A 206 -7.08 -18.71 -33.09
CA ARG A 206 -6.16 -19.70 -32.51
C ARG A 206 -4.71 -19.46 -32.91
N THR A 207 -4.48 -18.50 -33.77
CA THR A 207 -3.17 -18.24 -34.38
C THR A 207 -2.40 -17.20 -33.59
N ASN A 208 -3.03 -16.08 -33.33
CA ASN A 208 -2.38 -14.95 -32.69
C ASN A 208 -2.51 -15.01 -31.17
N ARG A 209 -1.44 -14.63 -30.51
CA ARG A 209 -1.51 -14.24 -29.10
C ARG A 209 -2.10 -12.84 -29.02
N GLN A 210 -3.19 -12.64 -28.29
CA GLN A 210 -3.91 -11.37 -28.19
C GLN A 210 -3.82 -10.82 -26.79
N VAL A 211 -3.79 -9.49 -26.66
CA VAL A 211 -3.77 -8.79 -25.36
C VAL A 211 -4.65 -7.54 -25.42
N GLN A 212 -5.36 -7.28 -24.33
CA GLN A 212 -6.09 -6.02 -24.09
C GLN A 212 -5.29 -5.10 -23.17
N ALA A 213 -5.56 -3.81 -23.21
CA ALA A 213 -4.90 -2.81 -22.38
C ALA A 213 -5.03 -3.09 -20.86
N ASP A 214 -6.14 -3.72 -20.44
CA ASP A 214 -6.39 -4.15 -19.04
C ASP A 214 -5.57 -5.37 -18.62
N GLY A 215 -4.74 -5.92 -19.51
CA GLY A 215 -3.87 -7.07 -19.24
C GLY A 215 -4.54 -8.43 -19.42
N GLN A 216 -5.78 -8.50 -19.94
CA GLN A 216 -6.34 -9.78 -20.38
C GLN A 216 -5.57 -10.30 -21.58
N ILE A 217 -5.12 -11.55 -21.54
CA ILE A 217 -4.31 -12.16 -22.58
C ILE A 217 -4.84 -13.53 -22.96
N LYS A 218 -4.79 -13.86 -24.27
CA LYS A 218 -5.17 -15.15 -24.81
C LYS A 218 -4.07 -15.65 -25.76
N SER A 219 -3.75 -16.92 -25.67
CA SER A 219 -2.83 -17.60 -26.58
C SER A 219 -3.37 -18.97 -26.94
N GLY A 220 -3.75 -19.17 -28.18
CA GLY A 220 -4.40 -20.40 -28.65
C GLY A 220 -5.67 -20.71 -27.85
N ALA A 221 -5.69 -21.82 -27.10
CA ALA A 221 -6.83 -22.24 -26.28
C ALA A 221 -6.75 -21.74 -24.81
N ARG A 222 -5.72 -20.98 -24.44
CA ARG A 222 -5.48 -20.55 -23.05
C ARG A 222 -5.73 -19.06 -22.92
N GLY A 223 -6.50 -18.66 -21.88
CA GLY A 223 -6.70 -17.27 -21.50
C GLY A 223 -6.18 -17.01 -20.08
N GLN A 224 -5.84 -15.76 -19.80
CA GLN A 224 -5.43 -15.31 -18.48
C GLN A 224 -5.98 -13.91 -18.24
N HIS A 225 -6.53 -13.68 -17.06
CA HIS A 225 -7.00 -12.38 -16.60
C HIS A 225 -6.66 -12.20 -15.12
N GLY A 226 -6.41 -10.94 -14.72
CA GLY A 226 -6.08 -10.59 -13.33
C GLY A 226 -4.63 -10.18 -13.14
N THR A 227 -4.45 -9.09 -12.40
CA THR A 227 -3.16 -8.40 -12.22
C THR A 227 -2.85 -8.06 -10.76
N LYS A 228 -3.72 -8.47 -9.81
CA LYS A 228 -3.70 -8.03 -8.41
C LYS A 228 -2.33 -8.14 -7.73
N ASP A 229 -1.58 -9.20 -7.99
CA ASP A 229 -0.29 -9.44 -7.32
C ASP A 229 0.89 -9.35 -8.29
N ARG A 230 0.69 -8.75 -9.47
CA ARG A 230 1.75 -8.60 -10.45
C ARG A 230 2.52 -7.30 -10.25
N ALA A 231 3.82 -7.45 -10.02
CA ALA A 231 4.72 -6.31 -9.96
C ALA A 231 4.86 -5.66 -11.35
N GLN A 232 4.59 -4.36 -11.42
CA GLN A 232 4.83 -3.56 -12.63
C GLN A 232 6.28 -3.08 -12.63
N VAL A 233 7.17 -3.93 -13.12
CA VAL A 233 8.62 -3.72 -13.06
C VAL A 233 9.22 -3.17 -14.36
N ILE A 234 8.47 -3.24 -15.48
CA ILE A 234 8.94 -2.76 -16.78
C ILE A 234 8.91 -1.23 -16.82
N GLY A 235 10.04 -0.66 -17.17
CA GLY A 235 10.16 0.75 -17.50
C GLY A 235 11.34 1.47 -16.86
N PHE A 236 11.67 2.59 -17.51
CA PHE A 236 12.62 3.55 -16.98
C PHE A 236 11.94 4.38 -15.91
N VAL A 237 12.69 4.84 -14.93
CA VAL A 237 12.19 5.90 -14.05
C VAL A 237 12.23 7.20 -14.85
N ASN A 238 11.07 7.72 -15.18
CA ASN A 238 10.92 9.04 -15.77
C ASN A 238 10.32 10.03 -14.77
N GLU A 239 10.39 11.32 -15.07
CA GLU A 239 9.82 12.38 -14.20
C GLU A 239 8.33 12.17 -13.94
N THR A 240 7.56 11.77 -14.94
CA THR A 240 6.13 11.49 -14.83
C THR A 240 5.84 10.38 -13.81
N TYR A 241 6.63 9.30 -13.85
CA TYR A 241 6.50 8.20 -12.87
C TYR A 241 6.87 8.64 -11.45
N LEU A 242 7.96 9.39 -11.29
CA LEU A 242 8.35 9.93 -9.99
C LEU A 242 7.30 10.90 -9.44
N ASN A 243 6.73 11.75 -10.29
CA ASN A 243 5.66 12.67 -9.91
C ASN A 243 4.39 11.92 -9.50
N ALA A 244 4.01 10.85 -10.22
CA ALA A 244 2.89 10.00 -9.84
C ALA A 244 3.12 9.31 -8.49
N LEU A 245 4.34 8.82 -8.24
CA LEU A 245 4.69 8.19 -6.96
C LEU A 245 4.74 9.22 -5.83
N ALA A 246 5.23 10.44 -6.09
CA ALA A 246 5.19 11.55 -5.13
C ALA A 246 3.74 11.90 -4.74
N ALA A 247 2.83 11.96 -5.72
CA ALA A 247 1.41 12.20 -5.45
C ALA A 247 0.78 11.08 -4.58
N GLN A 248 1.19 9.82 -4.77
CA GLN A 248 0.74 8.71 -3.91
C GLN A 248 1.27 8.85 -2.47
N VAL A 249 2.51 9.29 -2.30
CA VAL A 249 3.09 9.58 -0.96
C VAL A 249 2.31 10.69 -0.28
N ASP A 250 1.98 11.77 -0.99
CA ASP A 250 1.20 12.87 -0.44
C ASP A 250 -0.23 12.45 -0.09
N ALA A 251 -0.87 11.63 -0.91
CA ALA A 251 -2.19 11.06 -0.60
C ALA A 251 -2.14 10.16 0.66
N ALA A 252 -1.13 9.32 0.80
CA ALA A 252 -0.94 8.49 1.99
C ALA A 252 -0.64 9.31 3.26
N ARG A 253 0.09 10.42 3.12
CA ARG A 253 0.33 11.37 4.22
C ARG A 253 -0.97 12.03 4.69
N ASN A 254 -1.83 12.43 3.75
CA ASN A 254 -3.14 12.98 4.07
C ASN A 254 -4.05 11.93 4.73
N ALA A 255 -4.03 10.69 4.25
CA ALA A 255 -4.77 9.58 4.86
C ALA A 255 -4.33 9.30 6.30
N LEU A 256 -3.01 9.32 6.58
CA LEU A 256 -2.50 9.19 7.94
C LEU A 256 -2.95 10.37 8.83
N SER A 257 -2.90 11.60 8.32
CA SER A 257 -3.36 12.79 9.06
C SER A 257 -4.84 12.70 9.41
N GLN A 258 -5.68 12.20 8.50
CA GLN A 258 -7.10 11.97 8.78
C GLN A 258 -7.28 10.87 9.84
N ALA A 259 -6.57 9.76 9.71
CA ALA A 259 -6.63 8.66 10.68
C ALA A 259 -6.13 9.07 12.09
N ASP A 260 -5.15 9.96 12.18
CA ASP A 260 -4.70 10.57 13.46
C ASP A 260 -5.79 11.45 14.08
N THR A 261 -6.52 12.19 13.26
CA THR A 261 -7.67 13.02 13.70
C THR A 261 -8.81 12.14 14.21
N ASP A 262 -9.16 11.10 13.47
CA ASP A 262 -10.23 10.15 13.83
C ASP A 262 -9.89 9.38 15.11
N TYR A 263 -8.65 8.95 15.27
CA TYR A 263 -8.14 8.32 16.49
C TYR A 263 -8.27 9.28 17.70
N THR A 264 -7.87 10.54 17.53
CA THR A 264 -7.93 11.53 18.60
C THR A 264 -9.38 11.81 19.01
N ALA A 265 -10.29 11.87 18.03
CA ALA A 265 -11.71 12.06 18.28
C ALA A 265 -12.32 10.85 19.03
N ALA A 266 -12.07 9.63 18.56
CA ALA A 266 -12.55 8.41 19.21
C ALA A 266 -12.02 8.25 20.64
N LYS A 267 -10.73 8.54 20.84
CA LYS A 267 -10.12 8.53 22.17
C LYS A 267 -10.76 9.56 23.10
N THR A 268 -10.95 10.79 22.63
CA THR A 268 -11.58 11.85 23.41
C THR A 268 -13.02 11.49 23.79
N GLN A 269 -13.74 10.86 22.89
CA GLN A 269 -15.10 10.38 23.15
C GLN A 269 -15.13 9.31 24.23
N SER A 270 -14.23 8.34 24.20
CA SER A 270 -14.08 7.31 25.22
C SER A 270 -13.71 7.91 26.59
N ASP A 271 -12.69 8.80 26.61
CA ASP A 271 -12.25 9.48 27.84
C ASP A 271 -13.37 10.33 28.45
N ASN A 272 -14.20 10.98 27.64
CA ASN A 272 -15.34 11.75 28.09
C ASN A 272 -16.44 10.84 28.67
N LEU A 273 -16.74 9.72 28.02
CA LEU A 273 -17.73 8.75 28.49
C LEU A 273 -17.35 8.18 29.86
N HIS A 274 -16.09 7.84 30.05
CA HIS A 274 -15.56 7.38 31.36
C HIS A 274 -15.71 8.47 32.44
N ARG A 275 -15.40 9.72 32.09
CA ARG A 275 -15.57 10.86 33.01
C ARG A 275 -17.03 11.12 33.35
N GLU A 276 -17.96 10.99 32.38
CA GLU A 276 -19.39 11.06 32.61
C GLU A 276 -19.87 9.95 33.55
N LEU A 277 -19.33 8.72 33.44
CA LEU A 277 -19.65 7.63 34.36
C LEU A 277 -19.22 7.96 35.80
N GLU A 278 -18.02 8.50 35.97
CA GLU A 278 -17.54 8.89 37.27
C GLU A 278 -18.44 9.96 37.92
N LEU A 279 -18.81 11.00 37.17
CA LEU A 279 -19.75 12.02 37.61
C LEU A 279 -21.15 11.45 37.93
N ALA A 280 -21.64 10.56 37.08
CA ALA A 280 -22.91 9.90 37.28
C ALA A 280 -22.92 9.03 38.55
N ASN A 281 -21.81 8.35 38.84
CA ASN A 281 -21.64 7.62 40.10
C ASN A 281 -21.68 8.55 41.33
N GLN A 282 -20.95 9.65 41.29
CA GLN A 282 -20.96 10.64 42.37
C GLN A 282 -22.37 11.20 42.61
N LEU A 283 -23.08 11.59 41.55
CA LEU A 283 -24.47 12.08 41.61
C LEU A 283 -25.44 11.04 42.15
N ALA A 284 -25.31 9.77 41.70
CA ALA A 284 -26.23 8.71 42.14
C ALA A 284 -26.13 8.41 43.65
N TYR A 285 -24.92 8.53 44.22
CA TYR A 285 -24.67 8.18 45.62
C TYR A 285 -24.67 9.39 46.59
N THR A 286 -24.78 10.62 46.07
CA THR A 286 -24.89 11.80 46.94
C THR A 286 -26.34 12.12 47.24
N SER A 287 -26.71 12.23 48.53
CA SER A 287 -28.02 12.64 48.95
C SER A 287 -28.19 14.17 48.95
N TRP A 288 -29.41 14.67 48.85
CA TRP A 288 -29.68 16.09 48.87
C TRP A 288 -29.17 16.75 50.19
N GLU A 289 -29.37 16.09 51.32
CA GLU A 289 -28.97 16.59 52.66
C GLU A 289 -27.49 16.86 52.77
N ARG A 290 -26.65 16.16 51.98
CA ARG A 290 -25.20 16.35 51.98
C ARG A 290 -24.75 17.60 51.23
N ILE A 291 -25.60 18.18 50.40
CA ILE A 291 -25.29 19.34 49.54
C ILE A 291 -26.22 20.54 49.84
N ASP A 292 -27.27 20.37 50.65
CA ASP A 292 -28.22 21.45 51.01
C ASP A 292 -27.62 22.36 52.10
N ILE A 293 -26.73 23.26 51.63
CA ILE A 293 -26.12 24.25 52.52
C ILE A 293 -27.15 25.15 53.17
N ALA A 294 -28.22 25.50 52.40
CA ALA A 294 -29.25 26.38 52.92
C ALA A 294 -30.13 25.68 54.02
N GLY A 295 -30.39 24.36 53.83
CA GLY A 295 -31.06 23.56 54.82
C GLY A 295 -30.22 23.37 56.10
N ALA A 296 -28.93 23.06 55.90
CA ALA A 296 -27.99 22.94 57.02
C ALA A 296 -27.85 24.26 57.79
N GLN A 297 -27.78 25.40 57.11
CA GLN A 297 -27.72 26.72 57.74
C GLN A 297 -28.98 27.04 58.55
N ARG A 298 -30.19 26.70 58.02
CA ARG A 298 -31.46 26.83 58.73
C ARG A 298 -31.45 25.99 60.00
N THR A 299 -31.08 24.72 59.91
CA THR A 299 -30.99 23.81 61.03
C THR A 299 -30.07 24.33 62.14
N ILE A 300 -28.91 24.94 61.74
CA ILE A 300 -28.00 25.57 62.70
C ILE A 300 -28.65 26.73 63.39
N THR A 301 -29.32 27.62 62.65
CA THR A 301 -30.02 28.78 63.22
C THR A 301 -31.16 28.36 64.16
N ASP A 302 -32.01 27.43 63.74
CA ASP A 302 -33.13 26.89 64.53
C ASP A 302 -32.62 26.24 65.84
N THR A 303 -31.53 25.51 65.74
CA THR A 303 -30.86 24.87 66.88
C THR A 303 -30.30 25.91 67.86
N GLN A 304 -29.65 26.97 67.33
CA GLN A 304 -29.13 28.06 68.14
C GLN A 304 -30.23 28.81 68.89
N ASP A 305 -31.35 29.08 68.19
CA ASP A 305 -32.54 29.74 68.79
C ASP A 305 -33.19 28.86 69.88
N ALA A 306 -33.30 27.54 69.63
CA ALA A 306 -33.77 26.59 70.62
C ALA A 306 -32.87 26.56 71.89
N ILE A 307 -31.54 26.54 71.67
CA ILE A 307 -30.58 26.58 72.78
C ILE A 307 -30.70 27.90 73.56
N ALA A 308 -30.84 29.02 72.87
CA ALA A 308 -31.03 30.32 73.53
C ALA A 308 -32.35 30.37 74.35
N SER A 309 -33.43 29.80 73.75
CA SER A 309 -34.71 29.69 74.45
C SER A 309 -34.63 28.88 75.76
N ILE A 310 -33.95 27.71 75.65
CA ILE A 310 -33.75 26.86 76.88
C ILE A 310 -32.90 27.55 77.90
N LYS A 311 -31.84 28.23 77.49
CA LYS A 311 -30.96 28.98 78.43
C LYS A 311 -31.68 30.15 79.14
N ASN A 312 -32.67 30.73 78.51
CA ASN A 312 -33.43 31.85 78.97
C ASN A 312 -34.73 31.47 79.66
N ASP A 313 -35.03 30.16 79.78
CA ASP A 313 -36.24 29.71 80.46
C ASP A 313 -36.08 29.81 81.97
N PRO A 314 -36.85 30.68 82.68
CA PRO A 314 -36.77 30.90 84.07
C PRO A 314 -37.17 29.68 84.92
N LYS A 315 -37.73 28.62 84.34
CA LYS A 315 -38.08 27.37 85.00
C LYS A 315 -36.93 26.34 85.01
N LEU A 316 -35.88 26.60 84.27
CA LEU A 316 -34.72 25.72 84.12
C LEU A 316 -33.43 26.35 84.78
N ALA A 317 -33.54 27.52 85.38
CA ALA A 317 -32.51 28.21 86.10
C ALA A 317 -32.46 27.81 87.60
#